data_11433bfa51c9aea4136344d2d40abe71
#
_entry.id   11433bfa51c9aea4136344d2d40abe71
#
_cell.length_a   1.000
_cell.length_b   1.000
_cell.length_c   1.000
_cell.angle_alpha   90.00
_cell.angle_beta   90.00
_cell.angle_gamma   90.00
#
_symmetry.space_group_name_H-M   'P 1'
#
loop_
_entity.id
_entity.type
_entity.pdbx_description
1 polymer ?
#
loop_
_entity_poly.entity_id
_entity_poly.type
_entity_poly.pdbx_seq_one_letter_code
_entity_poly.pdbx_strand_id
1 'polypeptide(L)'
;RLIKSTNALLSEIKEKIKNLINWIEEIKSELKKFNQPETTLVDILNTYLDMRKEGRSDWNKSAQTKGSVTDLKKISQAIMILQNRNICTLDELNEILKPIDEIRKSIKTDEKKIKCLKQHISKIEDYEKHKAVYDKYSKIFFEKSKEKYYAEHESEIEKYKTAVRYMKANPECKPSAKAEIKSEISALTEHQKSLTANLSTHQSELRELEEIRYIVNQAMEHKENEKPSVLKRLEEAKKLTAQNNRSAYKKQEQNIE
;
A
#
# COMPACT_ATOMS: atom_id res chain seq x y z
N ARG A 1 35.36 -23.86 -55.10
CA ARG A 1 35.66 -23.23 -53.79
C ARG A 1 34.99 -21.84 -53.60
N LEU A 2 35.04 -20.98 -54.62
CA LEU A 2 34.43 -19.62 -54.56
C LEU A 2 32.92 -19.65 -54.29
N ILE A 3 32.14 -20.53 -54.93
CA ILE A 3 30.68 -20.62 -54.76
C ILE A 3 30.28 -21.03 -53.36
N LYS A 4 31.04 -21.87 -52.66
CA LYS A 4 30.78 -22.24 -51.26
C LYS A 4 31.05 -21.08 -50.29
N SER A 5 32.08 -20.28 -50.56
CA SER A 5 32.43 -19.09 -49.79
C SER A 5 31.37 -17.97 -49.94
N THR A 6 30.88 -17.74 -51.17
CA THR A 6 29.81 -16.75 -51.43
C THR A 6 28.48 -17.17 -50.81
N ASN A 7 28.10 -18.44 -50.79
CA ASN A 7 26.88 -18.91 -50.13
C ASN A 7 26.96 -18.80 -48.60
N ALA A 8 28.14 -19.03 -48.02
CA ALA A 8 28.34 -18.82 -46.58
C ALA A 8 28.20 -17.33 -46.18
N LEU A 9 28.81 -16.43 -46.97
CA LEU A 9 28.65 -14.98 -46.76
C LEU A 9 27.20 -14.52 -46.94
N LEU A 10 26.48 -15.06 -47.94
CA LEU A 10 25.07 -14.75 -48.16
C LEU A 10 24.18 -15.21 -47.01
N SER A 11 24.48 -16.36 -46.38
CA SER A 11 23.80 -16.86 -45.20
C SER A 11 24.04 -15.95 -43.97
N GLU A 12 25.29 -15.52 -43.78
CA GLU A 12 25.67 -14.64 -42.68
C GLU A 12 25.00 -13.25 -42.83
N ILE A 13 24.95 -12.71 -44.03
CA ILE A 13 24.26 -11.44 -44.32
C ILE A 13 22.75 -11.56 -44.07
N LYS A 14 22.11 -12.66 -44.48
CA LYS A 14 20.69 -12.91 -44.22
C LYS A 14 20.38 -12.96 -42.72
N GLU A 15 21.26 -13.57 -41.95
CA GLU A 15 21.08 -13.66 -40.47
C GLU A 15 21.26 -12.30 -39.81
N LYS A 16 22.24 -11.50 -40.24
CA LYS A 16 22.42 -10.12 -39.76
C LYS A 16 21.23 -9.23 -40.12
N ILE A 17 20.67 -9.37 -41.33
CA ILE A 17 19.44 -8.63 -41.70
C ILE A 17 18.26 -9.03 -40.84
N LYS A 18 18.07 -10.31 -40.55
CA LYS A 18 17.01 -10.80 -39.67
C LYS A 18 17.13 -10.24 -38.27
N ASN A 19 18.34 -10.21 -37.72
CA ASN A 19 18.60 -9.66 -36.40
C ASN A 19 18.35 -8.13 -36.34
N LEU A 20 18.71 -7.40 -37.41
CA LEU A 20 18.41 -5.97 -37.54
C LEU A 20 16.89 -5.69 -37.63
N ILE A 21 16.15 -6.52 -38.34
CA ILE A 21 14.68 -6.39 -38.43
C ILE A 21 14.05 -6.60 -37.05
N ASN A 22 14.44 -7.64 -36.33
CA ASN A 22 13.95 -7.91 -34.98
C ASN A 22 14.26 -6.74 -34.04
N TRP A 23 15.48 -6.20 -34.09
CA TRP A 23 15.86 -5.04 -33.26
C TRP A 23 15.06 -3.78 -33.62
N ILE A 24 14.79 -3.53 -34.93
CA ILE A 24 13.91 -2.43 -35.36
C ILE A 24 12.47 -2.62 -34.86
N GLU A 25 11.96 -3.84 -34.85
CA GLU A 25 10.62 -4.12 -34.30
C GLU A 25 10.55 -3.93 -32.79
N GLU A 26 11.61 -4.29 -32.08
CA GLU A 26 11.74 -4.06 -30.63
C GLU A 26 11.76 -2.56 -30.32
N ILE A 27 12.60 -1.77 -31.01
CA ILE A 27 12.61 -0.30 -30.90
C ILE A 27 11.26 0.32 -31.27
N LYS A 28 10.59 -0.17 -32.32
CA LYS A 28 9.25 0.31 -32.68
C LYS A 28 8.21 0.01 -31.58
N SER A 29 8.33 -1.14 -30.93
CA SER A 29 7.44 -1.48 -29.81
C SER A 29 7.69 -0.59 -28.59
N GLU A 30 8.95 -0.28 -28.30
CA GLU A 30 9.32 0.66 -27.23
C GLU A 30 8.88 2.09 -27.58
N LEU A 31 9.12 2.58 -28.79
CA LEU A 31 8.64 3.88 -29.26
C LEU A 31 7.11 3.99 -29.25
N LYS A 32 6.37 2.91 -29.49
CA LYS A 32 4.91 2.89 -29.33
C LYS A 32 4.49 3.03 -27.87
N LYS A 33 5.26 2.48 -26.92
CA LYS A 33 5.02 2.70 -25.49
C LYS A 33 5.29 4.16 -25.08
N PHE A 34 6.33 4.79 -25.64
CA PHE A 34 6.64 6.20 -25.43
C PHE A 34 5.68 7.16 -26.13
N ASN A 35 5.11 6.79 -27.28
CA ASN A 35 4.19 7.65 -28.04
C ASN A 35 2.70 7.42 -27.73
N GLN A 36 2.33 6.52 -26.84
CA GLN A 36 0.99 6.57 -26.26
C GLN A 36 0.98 7.80 -25.34
N PRO A 37 0.08 8.77 -25.56
CA PRO A 37 -0.09 9.85 -24.61
C PRO A 37 -0.38 9.19 -23.26
N GLU A 38 0.53 9.31 -22.31
CA GLU A 38 0.32 8.82 -20.96
C GLU A 38 -0.97 9.48 -20.49
N THR A 39 -1.99 8.66 -20.22
CA THR A 39 -3.26 9.15 -19.71
C THR A 39 -2.95 9.79 -18.37
N THR A 40 -3.00 11.12 -18.30
CA THR A 40 -2.67 11.84 -17.08
C THR A 40 -3.70 11.55 -15.98
N LEU A 41 -3.33 11.76 -14.72
CA LEU A 41 -4.28 11.65 -13.60
C LEU A 41 -5.49 12.59 -13.81
N VAL A 42 -5.25 13.73 -14.42
CA VAL A 42 -6.30 14.71 -14.77
C VAL A 42 -7.29 14.13 -15.76
N ASP A 43 -6.81 13.41 -16.79
CA ASP A 43 -7.67 12.75 -17.79
C ASP A 43 -8.49 11.63 -17.16
N ILE A 44 -7.88 10.84 -16.27
CA ILE A 44 -8.56 9.78 -15.51
C ILE A 44 -9.69 10.37 -14.66
N LEU A 45 -9.39 11.44 -13.93
CA LEU A 45 -10.39 12.10 -13.07
C LEU A 45 -11.47 12.80 -13.85
N ASN A 46 -11.18 13.41 -15.00
CA ASN A 46 -12.19 13.99 -15.88
C ASN A 46 -13.15 12.91 -16.41
N THR A 47 -12.61 11.79 -16.88
CA THR A 47 -13.42 10.65 -17.32
C THR A 47 -14.30 10.13 -16.17
N TYR A 48 -13.75 9.99 -14.98
CA TYR A 48 -14.50 9.56 -13.80
C TYR A 48 -15.58 10.56 -13.38
N LEU A 49 -15.28 11.86 -13.47
CA LEU A 49 -16.24 12.94 -13.19
C LEU A 49 -17.43 12.90 -14.17
N ASP A 50 -17.16 12.69 -15.45
CA ASP A 50 -18.21 12.67 -16.50
C ASP A 50 -19.09 11.43 -16.35
N MET A 51 -18.51 10.27 -16.08
CA MET A 51 -19.27 9.04 -15.76
C MET A 51 -20.18 9.23 -14.55
N ARG A 52 -19.68 9.90 -13.49
CA ARG A 52 -20.49 10.24 -12.32
C ARG A 52 -21.61 11.23 -12.59
N LYS A 53 -21.47 12.11 -13.58
CA LYS A 53 -22.52 13.02 -14.03
C LYS A 53 -23.57 12.27 -14.86
N GLU A 54 -23.15 11.42 -15.80
CA GLU A 54 -24.03 10.65 -16.69
C GLU A 54 -24.87 9.62 -15.91
N GLY A 55 -24.29 8.90 -14.97
CA GLY A 55 -25.01 7.97 -14.10
C GLY A 55 -26.10 8.59 -13.24
N ARG A 56 -26.19 9.94 -13.20
CA ARG A 56 -27.27 10.66 -12.53
C ARG A 56 -28.51 10.90 -13.39
N SER A 57 -28.37 10.87 -14.70
CA SER A 57 -29.53 11.14 -15.60
C SER A 57 -30.57 10.04 -15.54
N ASP A 58 -30.16 8.79 -15.20
CA ASP A 58 -31.02 7.61 -15.22
C ASP A 58 -31.54 7.18 -13.84
N TRP A 59 -31.04 7.78 -12.73
CA TRP A 59 -31.46 7.41 -11.40
C TRP A 59 -32.46 8.41 -10.81
N ASN A 60 -33.62 7.88 -10.45
CA ASN A 60 -34.76 8.59 -9.86
C ASN A 60 -34.34 9.71 -8.88
N LYS A 61 -35.00 10.86 -9.03
CA LYS A 61 -34.83 12.10 -8.25
C LYS A 61 -34.92 11.95 -6.72
N SER A 62 -35.34 10.79 -6.20
CA SER A 62 -35.48 10.50 -4.76
C SER A 62 -34.17 10.08 -4.07
N ALA A 63 -33.14 9.70 -4.82
CA ALA A 63 -31.84 9.23 -4.28
C ALA A 63 -30.72 10.32 -4.32
N GLN A 64 -31.08 11.59 -4.42
CA GLN A 64 -30.12 12.70 -4.28
C GLN A 64 -29.64 12.80 -2.83
N THR A 65 -28.83 11.85 -2.38
CA THR A 65 -28.11 11.98 -1.12
C THR A 65 -27.08 13.10 -1.24
N LYS A 66 -27.02 13.94 -0.21
CA LYS A 66 -26.05 15.06 -0.09
C LYS A 66 -24.59 14.63 -0.37
N GLY A 67 -24.22 13.36 -0.18
CA GLY A 67 -22.91 12.80 -0.47
C GLY A 67 -22.47 12.91 -1.94
N SER A 68 -23.39 12.69 -2.88
CA SER A 68 -23.11 12.68 -4.33
C SER A 68 -22.68 14.04 -4.90
N VAL A 69 -23.15 15.18 -4.36
CA VAL A 69 -22.71 16.54 -4.79
C VAL A 69 -21.34 16.86 -4.20
N THR A 70 -21.11 16.44 -2.95
CA THR A 70 -19.84 16.62 -2.26
C THR A 70 -18.72 15.87 -3.00
N ASP A 71 -19.00 14.65 -3.49
CA ASP A 71 -18.01 13.85 -4.22
C ASP A 71 -17.59 14.50 -5.54
N LEU A 72 -18.53 15.03 -6.33
CA LEU A 72 -18.19 15.75 -7.57
C LEU A 72 -17.35 17.01 -7.31
N LYS A 73 -17.66 17.73 -6.24
CA LYS A 73 -16.88 18.91 -5.85
C LYS A 73 -15.45 18.52 -5.45
N LYS A 74 -15.29 17.42 -4.72
CA LYS A 74 -13.98 16.89 -4.34
C LYS A 74 -13.16 16.45 -5.54
N ILE A 75 -13.76 15.75 -6.51
CA ILE A 75 -13.08 15.36 -7.75
C ILE A 75 -12.62 16.61 -8.52
N SER A 76 -13.48 17.62 -8.66
CA SER A 76 -13.12 18.88 -9.33
C SER A 76 -11.99 19.62 -8.61
N GLN A 77 -11.98 19.64 -7.28
CA GLN A 77 -10.88 20.20 -6.48
C GLN A 77 -9.58 19.41 -6.68
N ALA A 78 -9.66 18.09 -6.70
CA ALA A 78 -8.50 17.22 -6.95
C ALA A 78 -7.87 17.52 -8.32
N ILE A 79 -8.68 17.67 -9.37
CA ILE A 79 -8.21 18.05 -10.71
C ILE A 79 -7.46 19.38 -10.67
N MET A 80 -8.04 20.41 -10.03
CA MET A 80 -7.40 21.74 -9.92
C MET A 80 -6.06 21.68 -9.18
N ILE A 81 -5.97 20.91 -8.10
CA ILE A 81 -4.73 20.78 -7.32
C ILE A 81 -3.65 20.04 -8.12
N LEU A 82 -4.00 18.94 -8.81
CA LEU A 82 -3.09 18.21 -9.67
C LEU A 82 -2.53 19.09 -10.80
N GLN A 83 -3.40 19.88 -11.44
CA GLN A 83 -3.00 20.84 -12.49
C GLN A 83 -2.08 21.93 -11.93
N ASN A 84 -2.44 22.55 -10.81
CA ASN A 84 -1.64 23.63 -10.20
C ASN A 84 -0.27 23.17 -9.73
N ARG A 85 -0.13 21.90 -9.34
CA ARG A 85 1.14 21.32 -8.89
C ARG A 85 1.90 20.57 -9.99
N ASN A 86 1.36 20.53 -11.22
CA ASN A 86 1.90 19.77 -12.36
C ASN A 86 2.15 18.27 -12.03
N ILE A 87 1.24 17.65 -11.27
CA ILE A 87 1.30 16.22 -10.95
C ILE A 87 0.53 15.47 -12.02
N CYS A 88 1.25 14.73 -12.87
CA CYS A 88 0.67 14.05 -14.03
C CYS A 88 0.43 12.56 -13.78
N THR A 89 1.26 11.92 -12.94
CA THR A 89 1.26 10.48 -12.73
C THR A 89 1.01 10.11 -11.25
N LEU A 90 0.51 8.88 -11.02
CA LEU A 90 0.33 8.35 -9.67
C LEU A 90 1.68 8.17 -8.95
N ASP A 91 2.73 7.88 -9.71
CA ASP A 91 4.07 7.72 -9.16
C ASP A 91 4.62 9.05 -8.62
N GLU A 92 4.43 10.15 -9.35
CA GLU A 92 4.78 11.50 -8.86
C GLU A 92 4.02 11.85 -7.58
N LEU A 93 2.71 11.56 -7.52
CA LEU A 93 1.90 11.79 -6.33
C LEU A 93 2.39 10.94 -5.14
N ASN A 94 2.73 9.67 -5.39
CA ASN A 94 3.24 8.77 -4.38
C ASN A 94 4.64 9.19 -3.89
N GLU A 95 5.52 9.67 -4.77
CA GLU A 95 6.84 10.17 -4.36
C GLU A 95 6.73 11.40 -3.45
N ILE A 96 5.76 12.28 -3.68
CA ILE A 96 5.49 13.42 -2.79
C ILE A 96 5.00 12.96 -1.42
N LEU A 97 4.18 11.89 -1.37
CA LEU A 97 3.60 11.35 -0.13
C LEU A 97 4.53 10.37 0.61
N LYS A 98 5.52 9.79 -0.06
CA LYS A 98 6.43 8.79 0.50
C LYS A 98 7.15 9.21 1.79
N PRO A 99 7.74 10.42 1.89
CA PRO A 99 8.39 10.86 3.14
C PRO A 99 7.43 10.87 4.32
N ILE A 100 6.17 11.17 4.06
CA ILE A 100 5.11 11.24 5.06
C ILE A 100 4.70 9.86 5.53
N ASP A 101 4.52 8.94 4.58
CA ASP A 101 4.23 7.54 4.89
C ASP A 101 5.37 6.90 5.69
N GLU A 102 6.63 7.28 5.44
CA GLU A 102 7.81 6.87 6.21
C GLU A 102 7.78 7.43 7.63
N ILE A 103 7.47 8.72 7.80
CA ILE A 103 7.32 9.35 9.13
C ILE A 103 6.22 8.64 9.92
N ARG A 104 5.07 8.35 9.33
CA ARG A 104 3.97 7.63 9.98
C ARG A 104 4.35 6.21 10.39
N LYS A 105 5.12 5.51 9.54
CA LYS A 105 5.65 4.19 9.87
C LYS A 105 6.62 4.25 11.04
N SER A 106 7.48 5.27 11.08
CA SER A 106 8.41 5.51 12.18
C SER A 106 7.65 5.73 13.50
N ILE A 107 6.65 6.63 13.51
CA ILE A 107 5.81 6.89 14.68
C ILE A 107 5.16 5.59 15.20
N LYS A 108 4.57 4.77 14.31
CA LYS A 108 3.96 3.49 14.70
C LYS A 108 4.97 2.49 15.26
N THR A 109 6.20 2.52 14.75
CA THR A 109 7.29 1.66 15.22
C THR A 109 7.71 2.08 16.61
N ASP A 110 7.89 3.39 16.85
CA ASP A 110 8.23 3.95 18.15
C ASP A 110 7.12 3.67 19.18
N GLU A 111 5.84 3.80 18.80
CA GLU A 111 4.70 3.45 19.67
C GLU A 111 4.75 1.99 20.15
N LYS A 112 5.01 1.05 19.22
CA LYS A 112 5.13 -0.37 19.56
C LYS A 112 6.30 -0.62 20.51
N LYS A 113 7.44 0.04 20.24
CA LYS A 113 8.64 -0.08 21.06
C LYS A 113 8.43 0.50 22.46
N ILE A 114 7.86 1.69 22.55
CA ILE A 114 7.48 2.34 23.83
C ILE A 114 6.52 1.45 24.64
N LYS A 115 5.53 0.85 23.99
CA LYS A 115 4.59 -0.08 24.64
C LYS A 115 5.31 -1.31 25.21
N CYS A 116 6.22 -1.90 24.46
CA CYS A 116 7.03 -3.03 24.90
C CYS A 116 7.91 -2.65 26.11
N LEU A 117 8.64 -1.54 26.00
CA LEU A 117 9.50 -1.04 27.09
C LEU A 117 8.72 -0.70 28.37
N LYS A 118 7.51 -0.12 28.24
CA LYS A 118 6.61 0.10 29.39
C LYS A 118 6.19 -1.20 30.05
N GLN A 119 5.95 -2.28 29.28
CA GLN A 119 5.69 -3.60 29.84
C GLN A 119 6.92 -4.14 30.61
N HIS A 120 8.13 -3.96 30.09
CA HIS A 120 9.38 -4.32 30.79
C HIS A 120 9.46 -3.60 32.14
N ILE A 121 9.25 -2.30 32.18
CA ILE A 121 9.24 -1.52 33.42
C ILE A 121 8.20 -2.05 34.41
N SER A 122 6.97 -2.29 33.95
CA SER A 122 5.90 -2.82 34.81
C SER A 122 6.30 -4.17 35.45
N LYS A 123 6.93 -5.06 34.67
CA LYS A 123 7.37 -6.36 35.17
C LYS A 123 8.57 -6.26 36.12
N ILE A 124 9.49 -5.35 35.88
CA ILE A 124 10.58 -5.04 36.81
C ILE A 124 10.02 -4.50 38.13
N GLU A 125 9.04 -3.61 38.07
CA GLU A 125 8.38 -3.05 39.27
C GLU A 125 7.60 -4.11 40.04
N ASP A 126 6.86 -5.00 39.39
CA ASP A 126 6.20 -6.15 40.02
C ASP A 126 7.22 -7.04 40.73
N TYR A 127 8.34 -7.35 40.07
CA TYR A 127 9.42 -8.12 40.66
C TYR A 127 10.02 -7.47 41.90
N GLU A 128 10.42 -6.19 41.80
CA GLU A 128 11.03 -5.46 42.91
C GLU A 128 10.08 -5.33 44.09
N LYS A 129 8.81 -5.00 43.85
CA LYS A 129 7.78 -4.77 44.89
C LYS A 129 7.45 -6.05 45.64
N HIS A 130 7.31 -7.17 44.94
CA HIS A 130 6.80 -8.40 45.53
C HIS A 130 7.90 -9.40 45.90
N LYS A 131 9.16 -9.07 45.66
CA LYS A 131 10.32 -9.93 46.00
C LYS A 131 10.36 -10.29 47.48
N ALA A 132 10.18 -9.32 48.37
CA ALA A 132 10.25 -9.57 49.79
C ALA A 132 9.16 -10.55 50.29
N VAL A 133 7.95 -10.48 49.72
CA VAL A 133 6.84 -11.39 50.03
C VAL A 133 7.15 -12.80 49.52
N TYR A 134 7.67 -12.91 48.32
CA TYR A 134 8.04 -14.18 47.76
C TYR A 134 9.24 -14.85 48.50
N ASP A 135 10.21 -14.05 48.92
CA ASP A 135 11.36 -14.52 49.69
C ASP A 135 10.93 -15.09 51.06
N LYS A 136 9.95 -14.49 51.71
CA LYS A 136 9.33 -15.02 52.93
C LYS A 136 8.59 -16.33 52.64
N TYR A 137 7.73 -16.35 51.61
CA TYR A 137 7.00 -17.55 51.17
C TYR A 137 7.95 -18.74 50.88
N SER A 138 9.03 -18.47 50.19
CA SER A 138 9.99 -19.51 49.83
C SER A 138 10.73 -20.13 51.03
N LYS A 139 10.88 -19.41 52.12
CA LYS A 139 11.57 -19.85 53.36
C LYS A 139 10.66 -20.58 54.35
N ILE A 140 9.36 -20.67 54.08
CA ILE A 140 8.42 -21.36 54.96
C ILE A 140 8.55 -22.88 54.69
N PHE A 141 8.98 -23.65 55.72
CA PHE A 141 9.18 -25.11 55.64
C PHE A 141 7.90 -25.91 55.87
N PHE A 142 7.00 -25.39 56.80
CA PHE A 142 5.79 -26.11 57.20
C PHE A 142 4.68 -25.90 56.18
N GLU A 143 4.16 -26.97 55.59
CA GLU A 143 3.21 -26.93 54.48
C GLU A 143 1.92 -26.15 54.83
N LYS A 144 1.31 -26.45 55.98
CA LYS A 144 0.12 -25.71 56.46
C LYS A 144 0.34 -24.19 56.61
N SER A 145 1.53 -23.80 57.12
CA SER A 145 1.88 -22.38 57.28
C SER A 145 2.15 -21.73 55.90
N LYS A 146 2.68 -22.49 54.94
CA LYS A 146 2.96 -22.04 53.60
C LYS A 146 1.67 -21.84 52.83
N GLU A 147 0.70 -22.77 52.91
CA GLU A 147 -0.64 -22.64 52.35
C GLU A 147 -1.38 -21.44 52.90
N LYS A 148 -1.36 -21.24 54.22
CA LYS A 148 -1.99 -20.08 54.84
C LYS A 148 -1.36 -18.78 54.33
N TYR A 149 -0.03 -18.68 54.33
CA TYR A 149 0.66 -17.49 53.82
C TYR A 149 0.41 -17.25 52.35
N TYR A 150 0.35 -18.33 51.52
CA TYR A 150 0.01 -18.23 50.13
C TYR A 150 -1.41 -17.67 49.94
N ALA A 151 -2.41 -18.15 50.67
CA ALA A 151 -3.77 -17.68 50.57
C ALA A 151 -3.92 -16.18 50.96
N GLU A 152 -3.12 -15.73 51.93
CA GLU A 152 -3.10 -14.33 52.36
C GLU A 152 -2.39 -13.41 51.33
N HIS A 153 -1.43 -13.91 50.56
CA HIS A 153 -0.56 -13.16 49.65
C HIS A 153 -0.59 -13.68 48.17
N GLU A 154 -1.62 -14.42 47.79
CA GLU A 154 -1.72 -15.06 46.51
C GLU A 154 -1.44 -14.12 45.32
N SER A 155 -2.11 -12.96 45.30
CA SER A 155 -1.95 -11.96 44.24
C SER A 155 -0.53 -11.46 44.11
N GLU A 156 0.16 -11.23 45.21
CA GLU A 156 1.55 -10.72 45.21
C GLU A 156 2.54 -11.78 44.76
N ILE A 157 2.36 -13.03 45.22
CA ILE A 157 3.19 -14.16 44.88
C ILE A 157 3.03 -14.47 43.38
N GLU A 158 1.80 -14.46 42.84
CA GLU A 158 1.58 -14.73 41.42
C GLU A 158 2.08 -13.58 40.51
N LYS A 159 1.98 -12.32 40.91
CA LYS A 159 2.62 -11.19 40.21
C LYS A 159 4.13 -11.36 40.14
N TYR A 160 4.77 -11.72 41.27
CA TYR A 160 6.21 -11.99 41.26
C TYR A 160 6.60 -13.14 40.34
N LYS A 161 5.91 -14.28 40.43
CA LYS A 161 6.17 -15.44 39.55
C LYS A 161 6.00 -15.07 38.07
N THR A 162 4.96 -14.29 37.76
CA THR A 162 4.69 -13.82 36.40
C THR A 162 5.80 -12.91 35.93
N ALA A 163 6.28 -11.99 36.76
CA ALA A 163 7.40 -11.11 36.44
C ALA A 163 8.68 -11.90 36.17
N VAL A 164 9.00 -12.90 37.02
CA VAL A 164 10.17 -13.77 36.83
C VAL A 164 10.08 -14.57 35.53
N ARG A 165 8.91 -15.15 35.22
CA ARG A 165 8.71 -15.87 33.93
C ARG A 165 8.91 -14.93 32.75
N TYR A 166 8.36 -13.72 32.82
CA TYR A 166 8.50 -12.71 31.79
C TYR A 166 9.96 -12.30 31.57
N MET A 167 10.71 -12.05 32.66
CA MET A 167 12.13 -11.67 32.59
C MET A 167 13.01 -12.80 32.06
N LYS A 168 12.65 -14.07 32.31
CA LYS A 168 13.34 -15.22 31.71
C LYS A 168 13.11 -15.31 30.21
N ALA A 169 11.93 -14.95 29.72
CA ALA A 169 11.58 -14.92 28.30
C ALA A 169 12.14 -13.69 27.56
N ASN A 170 12.43 -12.61 28.29
CA ASN A 170 12.94 -11.34 27.77
C ASN A 170 14.24 -10.96 28.52
N PRO A 171 15.40 -11.44 28.06
CA PRO A 171 16.68 -11.23 28.77
C PRO A 171 17.10 -9.77 28.96
N GLU A 172 16.59 -8.89 28.11
CA GLU A 172 16.77 -7.44 28.19
C GLU A 172 15.99 -6.80 29.36
N CYS A 173 14.94 -7.46 29.84
CA CYS A 173 14.10 -7.00 30.94
C CYS A 173 14.75 -7.38 32.29
N LYS A 174 15.75 -6.61 32.72
CA LYS A 174 16.48 -6.83 33.99
C LYS A 174 16.32 -5.62 34.91
N PRO A 175 16.27 -5.79 36.26
CA PRO A 175 16.23 -4.67 37.19
C PRO A 175 17.38 -3.67 37.00
N SER A 176 18.58 -4.14 36.65
CA SER A 176 19.75 -3.29 36.35
C SER A 176 19.57 -2.42 35.11
N ALA A 177 18.76 -2.84 34.14
CA ALA A 177 18.48 -2.07 32.92
C ALA A 177 17.33 -1.05 33.07
N LYS A 178 16.68 -0.98 34.23
CA LYS A 178 15.51 -0.13 34.47
C LYS A 178 15.76 1.36 34.11
N ALA A 179 16.92 1.88 34.46
CA ALA A 179 17.27 3.29 34.17
C ALA A 179 17.48 3.51 32.66
N GLU A 180 18.15 2.58 31.99
CA GLU A 180 18.37 2.62 30.54
C GLU A 180 17.05 2.54 29.79
N ILE A 181 16.16 1.62 30.16
CA ILE A 181 14.84 1.47 29.56
C ILE A 181 14.00 2.76 29.74
N LYS A 182 14.04 3.40 30.92
CA LYS A 182 13.36 4.69 31.13
C LYS A 182 13.92 5.79 30.25
N SER A 183 15.24 5.87 30.11
CA SER A 183 15.91 6.82 29.23
C SER A 183 15.52 6.60 27.76
N GLU A 184 15.48 5.34 27.32
CA GLU A 184 15.07 4.97 25.95
C GLU A 184 13.60 5.34 25.70
N ILE A 185 12.69 5.10 26.62
CA ILE A 185 11.28 5.54 26.54
C ILE A 185 11.20 7.07 26.38
N SER A 186 11.99 7.81 27.15
CA SER A 186 12.03 9.28 27.07
C SER A 186 12.52 9.75 25.70
N ALA A 187 13.62 9.18 25.20
CA ALA A 187 14.20 9.51 23.89
C ALA A 187 13.21 9.20 22.75
N LEU A 188 12.57 8.02 22.75
CA LEU A 188 11.57 7.66 21.76
C LEU A 188 10.33 8.57 21.81
N THR A 189 9.92 8.98 23.01
CA THR A 189 8.78 9.89 23.20
C THR A 189 9.09 11.29 22.64
N GLU A 190 10.30 11.80 22.84
CA GLU A 190 10.72 13.08 22.25
C GLU A 190 10.88 12.98 20.72
N HIS A 191 11.43 11.88 20.21
CA HIS A 191 11.49 11.63 18.78
C HIS A 191 10.09 11.62 18.16
N GLN A 192 9.15 10.91 18.77
CA GLN A 192 7.75 10.86 18.32
C GLN A 192 7.07 12.24 18.33
N LYS A 193 7.31 13.05 19.37
CA LYS A 193 6.79 14.43 19.42
C LYS A 193 7.36 15.29 18.28
N SER A 194 8.65 15.19 18.00
CA SER A 194 9.30 15.89 16.90
C SER A 194 8.70 15.51 15.55
N LEU A 195 8.52 14.20 15.29
CA LEU A 195 7.89 13.71 14.06
C LEU A 195 6.43 14.17 13.94
N THR A 196 5.68 14.16 15.04
CA THR A 196 4.29 14.63 15.08
C THR A 196 4.20 16.14 14.83
N ALA A 197 5.11 16.93 15.38
CA ALA A 197 5.18 18.36 15.12
C ALA A 197 5.45 18.65 13.63
N ASN A 198 6.39 17.91 13.01
CA ASN A 198 6.65 18.01 11.57
C ASN A 198 5.42 17.68 10.72
N LEU A 199 4.65 16.65 11.08
CA LEU A 199 3.40 16.33 10.38
C LEU A 199 2.33 17.41 10.58
N SER A 200 2.27 18.03 11.75
CA SER A 200 1.23 19.03 12.07
C SER A 200 1.40 20.34 11.28
N THR A 201 2.63 20.73 10.97
CA THR A 201 2.92 21.94 10.18
C THR A 201 2.39 21.84 8.73
N HIS A 202 2.30 20.64 8.20
CA HIS A 202 1.83 20.38 6.83
C HIS A 202 0.46 19.66 6.78
N GLN A 203 -0.25 19.59 7.90
CA GLN A 203 -1.43 18.72 8.05
C GLN A 203 -2.56 18.99 7.04
N SER A 204 -2.83 20.26 6.71
CA SER A 204 -3.87 20.61 5.73
C SER A 204 -3.49 20.16 4.33
N GLU A 205 -2.27 20.45 3.92
CA GLU A 205 -1.71 20.11 2.61
C GLU A 205 -1.64 18.59 2.41
N LEU A 206 -1.25 17.88 3.46
CA LEU A 206 -1.18 16.42 3.47
C LEU A 206 -2.55 15.77 3.32
N ARG A 207 -3.56 16.28 4.01
CA ARG A 207 -4.94 15.78 3.89
C ARG A 207 -5.47 15.95 2.48
N GLU A 208 -5.18 17.09 1.84
CA GLU A 208 -5.58 17.34 0.46
C GLU A 208 -4.93 16.32 -0.50
N LEU A 209 -3.62 16.09 -0.40
CA LEU A 209 -2.92 15.15 -1.28
C LEU A 209 -3.35 13.69 -1.03
N GLU A 210 -3.61 13.32 0.22
CA GLU A 210 -4.15 11.99 0.55
C GLU A 210 -5.56 11.78 0.03
N GLU A 211 -6.41 12.80 0.12
CA GLU A 211 -7.75 12.75 -0.45
C GLU A 211 -7.69 12.62 -1.98
N ILE A 212 -6.77 13.33 -2.63
CA ILE A 212 -6.51 13.19 -4.06
C ILE A 212 -6.08 11.76 -4.39
N ARG A 213 -5.09 11.21 -3.67
CA ARG A 213 -4.63 9.82 -3.86
C ARG A 213 -5.79 8.82 -3.73
N TYR A 214 -6.64 9.00 -2.74
CA TYR A 214 -7.82 8.16 -2.54
C TYR A 214 -8.79 8.24 -3.72
N ILE A 215 -9.11 9.45 -4.20
CA ILE A 215 -10.01 9.67 -5.33
C ILE A 215 -9.43 9.09 -6.62
N VAL A 216 -8.13 9.28 -6.87
CA VAL A 216 -7.42 8.70 -8.02
C VAL A 216 -7.49 7.18 -8.00
N ASN A 217 -7.20 6.56 -6.87
CA ASN A 217 -7.27 5.10 -6.73
C ASN A 217 -8.70 4.59 -7.00
N GLN A 218 -9.73 5.26 -6.47
CA GLN A 218 -11.11 4.91 -6.78
C GLN A 218 -11.44 5.04 -8.27
N ALA A 219 -10.97 6.08 -8.92
CA ALA A 219 -11.18 6.28 -10.35
C ALA A 219 -10.48 5.20 -11.20
N MET A 220 -9.27 4.78 -10.80
CA MET A 220 -8.52 3.71 -11.46
C MET A 220 -9.18 2.35 -11.27
N GLU A 221 -9.59 2.01 -10.04
CA GLU A 221 -10.33 0.77 -9.74
C GLU A 221 -11.65 0.70 -10.53
N HIS A 222 -12.34 1.83 -10.67
CA HIS A 222 -13.57 1.88 -11.45
C HIS A 222 -13.31 1.61 -12.92
N LYS A 223 -12.22 2.18 -13.49
CA LYS A 223 -11.79 1.95 -14.87
C LYS A 223 -11.44 0.47 -15.13
N GLU A 224 -10.76 -0.18 -14.18
CA GLU A 224 -10.39 -1.61 -14.29
C GLU A 224 -11.62 -2.53 -14.20
N ASN A 225 -12.60 -2.16 -13.38
CA ASN A 225 -13.84 -2.94 -13.16
C ASN A 225 -14.91 -2.68 -14.21
N GLU A 226 -14.74 -1.70 -15.11
CA GLU A 226 -15.66 -1.49 -16.23
C GLU A 226 -15.62 -2.71 -17.16
N LYS A 227 -16.52 -3.65 -16.92
CA LYS A 227 -16.88 -4.64 -17.94
C LYS A 227 -17.37 -3.87 -19.15
N PRO A 228 -16.84 -4.13 -20.34
CA PRO A 228 -17.27 -3.42 -21.56
C PRO A 228 -18.78 -3.45 -21.62
N SER A 229 -19.39 -2.29 -21.77
CA SER A 229 -20.85 -2.11 -21.85
C SER A 229 -21.43 -3.15 -22.82
N VAL A 230 -22.63 -3.65 -22.54
CA VAL A 230 -23.32 -4.61 -23.42
C VAL A 230 -23.35 -4.11 -24.86
N LEU A 231 -23.49 -2.77 -25.05
CA LEU A 231 -23.39 -2.12 -26.36
C LEU A 231 -22.01 -2.26 -27.02
N LYS A 232 -20.91 -2.06 -26.28
CA LYS A 232 -19.56 -2.27 -26.81
C LYS A 232 -19.31 -3.73 -27.16
N ARG A 233 -19.77 -4.69 -26.32
CA ARG A 233 -19.71 -6.12 -26.62
C ARG A 233 -20.50 -6.49 -27.88
N LEU A 234 -21.68 -5.85 -28.06
CA LEU A 234 -22.51 -6.05 -29.22
C LEU A 234 -21.89 -5.44 -30.50
N GLU A 235 -21.26 -4.28 -30.41
CA GLU A 235 -20.50 -3.69 -31.50
C GLU A 235 -19.26 -4.48 -31.87
N GLU A 236 -18.51 -4.98 -30.90
CA GLU A 236 -17.36 -5.87 -31.12
C GLU A 236 -17.80 -7.20 -31.74
N ALA A 237 -18.88 -7.79 -31.25
CA ALA A 237 -19.47 -8.98 -31.84
C ALA A 237 -19.97 -8.75 -33.28
N LYS A 238 -20.58 -7.60 -33.56
CA LYS A 238 -20.98 -7.21 -34.93
C LYS A 238 -19.75 -6.99 -35.84
N LYS A 239 -18.67 -6.40 -35.35
CA LYS A 239 -17.42 -6.24 -36.10
C LYS A 239 -16.78 -7.59 -36.40
N LEU A 240 -16.73 -8.50 -35.45
CA LEU A 240 -16.21 -9.87 -35.63
C LEU A 240 -17.04 -10.70 -36.61
N THR A 241 -18.37 -10.61 -36.52
CA THR A 241 -19.26 -11.30 -37.51
C THR A 241 -19.13 -10.71 -38.90
N ALA A 242 -18.98 -9.40 -39.06
CA ALA A 242 -18.75 -8.75 -40.33
C ALA A 242 -17.37 -9.12 -40.97
N GLN A 243 -16.33 -9.27 -40.14
CA GLN A 243 -15.01 -9.74 -40.60
C GLN A 243 -15.04 -11.21 -41.01
N ASN A 244 -15.72 -12.06 -40.23
CA ASN A 244 -15.88 -13.49 -40.56
C ASN A 244 -16.68 -13.69 -41.82
N ASN A 245 -17.73 -12.94 -42.08
CA ASN A 245 -18.51 -13.00 -43.31
C ASN A 245 -17.67 -12.53 -44.51
N ARG A 246 -16.88 -11.46 -44.39
CA ARG A 246 -15.96 -11.02 -45.45
C ARG A 246 -14.89 -12.06 -45.80
N SER A 247 -14.37 -12.77 -44.79
CA SER A 247 -13.40 -13.84 -45.01
C SER A 247 -14.02 -15.10 -45.64
N ALA A 248 -15.30 -15.39 -45.31
CA ALA A 248 -16.05 -16.50 -45.95
C ALA A 248 -16.38 -16.22 -47.42
N TYR A 249 -16.80 -15.00 -47.76
CA TYR A 249 -17.02 -14.60 -49.17
C TYR A 249 -15.74 -14.67 -50.00
N LYS A 250 -14.60 -14.20 -49.49
CA LYS A 250 -13.31 -14.31 -50.18
C LYS A 250 -12.85 -15.76 -50.43
N LYS A 251 -13.17 -16.67 -49.50
CA LYS A 251 -12.87 -18.13 -49.70
C LYS A 251 -13.78 -18.80 -50.73
N GLN A 252 -15.02 -18.33 -50.90
CA GLN A 252 -15.91 -18.85 -51.94
C GLN A 252 -15.51 -18.36 -53.33
N GLU A 253 -15.04 -17.13 -53.50
CA GLU A 253 -14.53 -16.62 -54.77
C GLU A 253 -13.28 -17.36 -55.23
N GLN A 254 -12.40 -17.79 -54.35
CA GLN A 254 -11.18 -18.52 -54.65
C GLN A 254 -11.40 -20.01 -54.99
N ASN A 255 -12.61 -20.55 -54.76
CA ASN A 255 -12.94 -21.95 -55.12
C ASN A 255 -13.78 -22.06 -56.38
N ILE A 256 -14.03 -20.97 -57.11
CA ILE A 256 -14.82 -20.93 -58.34
C ILE A 256 -13.95 -20.68 -59.60
N GLU A 257 -12.65 -20.41 -59.44
CA GLU A 257 -11.64 -20.42 -60.49
C GLU A 257 -10.93 -21.80 -60.53
#